data_f453b8419fa2e8c1847e1a6d3ae32b20
#
_entry.id   f453b8419fa2e8c1847e1a6d3ae32b20
#
_cell.length_a   1.000
_cell.length_b   1.000
_cell.length_c   1.000
_cell.angle_alpha   90.00
_cell.angle_beta   90.00
_cell.angle_gamma   90.00
#
_symmetry.space_group_name_H-M   'P 1'
#
loop_
_entity.id
_entity.type
_entity.pdbx_description
1 polymer ?
#
loop_
_entity_poly.entity_id
_entity_poly.type
_entity_poly.pdbx_seq_one_letter_code
_entity_poly.pdbx_strand_id
1 'polypeptide(L)'
;NNYYMRISVLLPYKENYSPTYPGAVSLFVNSTNIYSKYKNDVVIYGSTNFKKKLSKNYINIALEKSFFRSQTKDYVNSFYKLQKKKIPDIIEIHNRPIYVNILTKLNTKIVLYFHNDPITMSGSKNTSERIHLLNVFSKIIFNSEWSKKQFLKNLSSFYYKSEKLIVIRQSINKTKINFSQKQKIITFVGKL
;
A
#
# COMPACT_ATOMS: atom_id res chain seq x y z
N ASN A 1 15.54 -22.55 14.94
CA ASN A 1 14.37 -21.73 15.22
C ASN A 1 13.93 -21.07 13.93
N ASN A 2 12.92 -21.65 13.25
CA ASN A 2 12.26 -20.97 12.14
C ASN A 2 11.46 -19.79 12.71
N TYR A 3 12.04 -18.59 12.66
CA TYR A 3 11.33 -17.38 13.00
C TYR A 3 10.27 -17.12 11.92
N TYR A 4 9.01 -17.35 12.25
CA TYR A 4 7.88 -17.11 11.35
C TYR A 4 7.53 -15.62 11.40
N MET A 5 7.88 -14.88 10.35
CA MET A 5 7.56 -13.47 10.23
C MET A 5 6.05 -13.30 9.92
N ARG A 6 5.41 -12.35 10.55
CA ARG A 6 4.00 -11.99 10.26
C ARG A 6 3.93 -10.63 9.59
N ILE A 7 3.46 -10.61 8.36
CA ILE A 7 3.33 -9.40 7.55
C ILE A 7 1.84 -9.17 7.26
N SER A 8 1.33 -8.03 7.68
CA SER A 8 -0.05 -7.61 7.39
C SER A 8 -0.04 -6.49 6.36
N VAL A 9 -0.61 -6.73 5.19
CA VAL A 9 -0.78 -5.73 4.14
C VAL A 9 -2.18 -5.14 4.21
N LEU A 10 -2.30 -3.84 4.48
CA LEU A 10 -3.57 -3.13 4.51
C LEU A 10 -3.80 -2.36 3.22
N LEU A 11 -4.77 -2.80 2.43
CA LEU A 11 -5.18 -2.12 1.20
C LEU A 11 -5.93 -0.82 1.51
N PRO A 12 -5.97 0.15 0.58
CA PRO A 12 -6.84 1.30 0.70
C PRO A 12 -8.30 0.89 0.90
N TYR A 13 -9.05 1.66 1.68
CA TYR A 13 -10.49 1.45 1.84
C TYR A 13 -11.19 1.48 0.48
N LYS A 14 -12.07 0.52 0.22
CA LYS A 14 -12.76 0.29 -1.07
C LYS A 14 -11.85 -0.11 -2.24
N GLU A 15 -10.58 -0.40 -2.01
CA GLU A 15 -9.74 -1.02 -3.03
C GLU A 15 -10.25 -2.44 -3.33
N ASN A 16 -10.50 -2.73 -4.61
CA ASN A 16 -11.12 -4.00 -4.99
C ASN A 16 -10.08 -5.10 -5.21
N TYR A 17 -10.00 -6.05 -4.28
CA TYR A 17 -9.12 -7.22 -4.35
C TYR A 17 -9.84 -8.43 -4.95
N SER A 18 -10.24 -8.31 -6.21
CA SER A 18 -10.98 -9.34 -6.94
C SER A 18 -10.54 -9.38 -8.40
N PRO A 19 -10.61 -10.52 -9.10
CA PRO A 19 -10.41 -10.57 -10.53
C PRO A 19 -11.50 -9.82 -11.32
N THR A 20 -12.63 -9.52 -10.67
CA THR A 20 -13.70 -8.70 -11.25
C THR A 20 -13.43 -7.23 -10.92
N TYR A 21 -13.11 -6.41 -11.92
CA TYR A 21 -12.74 -5.00 -11.79
C TYR A 21 -11.65 -4.74 -10.72
N PRO A 22 -10.47 -5.35 -10.85
CA PRO A 22 -9.43 -5.23 -9.84
C PRO A 22 -8.91 -3.79 -9.73
N GLY A 23 -8.61 -3.36 -8.52
CA GLY A 23 -7.87 -2.12 -8.29
C GLY A 23 -6.39 -2.27 -8.65
N ALA A 24 -5.75 -1.19 -9.09
CA ALA A 24 -4.34 -1.22 -9.49
C ALA A 24 -3.40 -1.60 -8.33
N VAL A 25 -3.67 -1.10 -7.14
CA VAL A 25 -2.91 -1.47 -5.92
C VAL A 25 -3.12 -2.94 -5.58
N SER A 26 -4.34 -3.46 -5.72
CA SER A 26 -4.67 -4.87 -5.50
C SER A 26 -3.91 -5.80 -6.45
N LEU A 27 -3.82 -5.45 -7.73
CA LEU A 27 -3.03 -6.21 -8.71
C LEU A 27 -1.54 -6.19 -8.36
N PHE A 28 -1.01 -5.03 -8.00
CA PHE A 28 0.38 -4.90 -7.57
C PHE A 28 0.68 -5.77 -6.36
N VAL A 29 -0.11 -5.65 -5.28
CA VAL A 29 0.06 -6.41 -4.04
C VAL A 29 -0.04 -7.92 -4.31
N ASN A 30 -1.02 -8.36 -5.09
CA ASN A 30 -1.17 -9.77 -5.45
C ASN A 30 0.04 -10.28 -6.24
N SER A 31 0.48 -9.54 -7.25
CA SER A 31 1.61 -9.94 -8.10
C SER A 31 2.92 -10.02 -7.30
N THR A 32 3.21 -9.01 -6.47
CA THR A 32 4.41 -9.02 -5.63
C THR A 32 4.38 -10.14 -4.59
N ASN A 33 3.21 -10.43 -4.01
CA ASN A 33 3.07 -11.50 -3.04
C ASN A 33 3.33 -12.89 -3.64
N ILE A 34 2.81 -13.16 -4.84
CA ILE A 34 2.99 -14.46 -5.51
C ILE A 34 4.48 -14.82 -5.67
N TYR A 35 5.32 -13.83 -5.99
CA TYR A 35 6.76 -14.01 -6.22
C TYR A 35 7.61 -13.79 -4.97
N SER A 36 7.00 -13.38 -3.87
CA SER A 36 7.72 -13.15 -2.61
C SER A 36 8.16 -14.47 -1.96
N LYS A 37 9.39 -14.50 -1.44
CA LYS A 37 9.82 -15.58 -0.55
C LYS A 37 9.03 -15.62 0.77
N TYR A 38 8.39 -14.53 1.14
CA TYR A 38 7.55 -14.39 2.34
C TYR A 38 6.05 -14.61 2.07
N LYS A 39 5.66 -15.13 0.90
CA LYS A 39 4.26 -15.28 0.51
C LYS A 39 3.38 -16.03 1.52
N ASN A 40 3.97 -16.94 2.29
CA ASN A 40 3.27 -17.72 3.31
C ASN A 40 3.13 -16.96 4.65
N ASP A 41 3.90 -15.89 4.83
CA ASP A 41 3.92 -15.04 6.02
C ASP A 41 3.03 -13.80 5.88
N VAL A 42 2.53 -13.55 4.66
CA VAL A 42 1.71 -12.38 4.30
C VAL A 42 0.24 -12.67 4.42
N VAL A 43 -0.50 -11.78 5.10
CA VAL A 43 -1.96 -11.71 5.08
C VAL A 43 -2.38 -10.36 4.54
N ILE A 44 -3.25 -10.35 3.53
CA ILE A 44 -3.74 -9.16 2.86
C ILE A 44 -5.13 -8.82 3.41
N TYR A 45 -5.32 -7.58 3.84
CA TYR A 45 -6.57 -7.09 4.42
C TYR A 45 -7.18 -6.00 3.54
N GLY A 46 -8.48 -6.07 3.33
CA GLY A 46 -9.19 -5.12 2.50
C GLY A 46 -10.70 -5.08 2.77
N SER A 47 -11.44 -4.40 1.92
CA SER A 47 -12.89 -4.22 2.01
C SER A 47 -13.56 -4.36 0.65
N THR A 48 -13.30 -5.45 -0.07
CA THR A 48 -13.96 -5.72 -1.35
C THR A 48 -15.30 -6.42 -1.19
N ASN A 49 -16.28 -6.04 -1.99
CA ASN A 49 -17.63 -6.62 -1.97
C ASN A 49 -17.76 -7.89 -2.83
N PHE A 50 -16.83 -8.14 -3.76
CA PHE A 50 -16.89 -9.32 -4.63
C PHE A 50 -16.55 -10.60 -3.87
N LYS A 51 -17.28 -11.69 -4.13
CA LYS A 51 -17.04 -12.99 -3.51
C LYS A 51 -15.67 -13.56 -3.87
N LYS A 52 -15.30 -13.55 -5.17
CA LYS A 52 -14.03 -14.08 -5.65
C LYS A 52 -12.89 -13.12 -5.32
N LYS A 53 -11.83 -13.61 -4.68
CA LYS A 53 -10.64 -12.85 -4.28
C LYS A 53 -9.46 -13.23 -5.18
N LEU A 54 -8.47 -12.35 -5.31
CA LEU A 54 -7.25 -12.60 -6.09
C LEU A 54 -6.37 -13.69 -5.48
N SER A 55 -6.38 -13.84 -4.15
CA SER A 55 -5.61 -14.87 -3.44
C SER A 55 -6.33 -15.38 -2.21
N LYS A 56 -5.88 -16.55 -1.71
CA LYS A 56 -6.45 -17.22 -0.52
C LYS A 56 -6.04 -16.57 0.80
N ASN A 57 -4.92 -15.85 0.83
CA ASN A 57 -4.40 -15.17 2.02
C ASN A 57 -5.00 -13.77 2.22
N TYR A 58 -6.19 -13.53 1.68
CA TYR A 58 -6.94 -12.29 1.82
C TYR A 58 -8.03 -12.44 2.89
N ILE A 59 -8.12 -11.41 3.74
CA ILE A 59 -9.17 -11.27 4.75
C ILE A 59 -9.97 -10.00 4.50
N ASN A 60 -11.29 -10.13 4.40
CA ASN A 60 -12.18 -8.98 4.32
C ASN A 60 -12.44 -8.43 5.71
N ILE A 61 -12.23 -7.12 5.88
CA ILE A 61 -12.45 -6.44 7.16
C ILE A 61 -13.94 -6.19 7.35
N ALA A 62 -14.51 -6.73 8.40
CA ALA A 62 -15.85 -6.36 8.85
C ALA A 62 -15.80 -4.97 9.51
N LEU A 63 -16.59 -4.03 8.99
CA LEU A 63 -16.62 -2.66 9.49
C LEU A 63 -17.49 -2.57 10.76
N GLU A 64 -16.89 -2.13 11.85
CA GLU A 64 -17.61 -1.67 13.02
C GLU A 64 -17.99 -0.20 12.80
N LYS A 65 -19.22 0.04 12.34
CA LYS A 65 -19.73 1.38 12.04
C LYS A 65 -19.87 2.20 13.31
N SER A 66 -19.49 3.47 13.24
CA SER A 66 -19.69 4.46 14.30
C SER A 66 -20.40 5.67 13.71
N PHE A 67 -21.37 6.22 14.45
CA PHE A 67 -22.09 7.44 14.07
C PHE A 67 -21.19 8.69 13.98
N PHE A 68 -20.07 8.69 14.69
CA PHE A 68 -19.19 9.87 14.82
C PHE A 68 -17.90 9.79 13.98
N ARG A 69 -17.68 8.71 13.21
CA ARG A 69 -16.48 8.52 12.42
C ARG A 69 -16.79 8.29 10.95
N SER A 70 -15.86 8.71 10.08
CA SER A 70 -15.94 8.36 8.67
C SER A 70 -15.72 6.85 8.46
N GLN A 71 -16.29 6.29 7.41
CA GLN A 71 -16.13 4.88 7.05
C GLN A 71 -14.64 4.48 6.90
N THR A 72 -13.79 5.39 6.42
CA THR A 72 -12.34 5.15 6.35
C THR A 72 -11.72 4.99 7.74
N LYS A 73 -12.12 5.83 8.70
CA LYS A 73 -11.66 5.68 10.10
C LYS A 73 -12.17 4.40 10.74
N ASP A 74 -13.42 4.01 10.47
CA ASP A 74 -13.98 2.75 10.96
C ASP A 74 -13.23 1.55 10.36
N TYR A 75 -12.89 1.60 9.07
CA TYR A 75 -12.08 0.58 8.41
C TYR A 75 -10.72 0.38 9.09
N VAL A 76 -9.96 1.46 9.30
CA VAL A 76 -8.64 1.39 9.93
C VAL A 76 -8.74 0.97 11.39
N ASN A 77 -9.76 1.43 12.13
CA ASN A 77 -9.99 0.99 13.52
C ASN A 77 -10.35 -0.50 13.60
N SER A 78 -11.17 -1.01 12.68
CA SER A 78 -11.50 -2.44 12.61
C SER A 78 -10.25 -3.27 12.34
N PHE A 79 -9.39 -2.83 11.40
CA PHE A 79 -8.09 -3.46 11.18
C PHE A 79 -7.20 -3.41 12.43
N TYR A 80 -7.08 -2.25 13.07
CA TYR A 80 -6.32 -2.10 14.32
C TYR A 80 -6.77 -3.11 15.39
N LYS A 81 -8.07 -3.25 15.61
CA LYS A 81 -8.63 -4.21 16.60
C LYS A 81 -8.28 -5.66 16.23
N LEU A 82 -8.30 -6.01 14.95
CA LEU A 82 -7.88 -7.34 14.49
C LEU A 82 -6.39 -7.59 14.79
N GLN A 83 -5.54 -6.61 14.47
CA GLN A 83 -4.08 -6.75 14.67
C GLN A 83 -3.69 -6.71 16.15
N LYS A 84 -4.43 -5.99 17.00
CA LYS A 84 -4.17 -5.94 18.45
C LYS A 84 -4.25 -7.32 19.13
N LYS A 85 -5.05 -8.24 18.60
CA LYS A 85 -5.17 -9.61 19.13
C LYS A 85 -3.87 -10.41 18.95
N LYS A 86 -3.15 -10.16 17.89
CA LYS A 86 -1.84 -10.76 17.58
C LYS A 86 -1.06 -9.80 16.69
N ILE A 87 -0.18 -9.00 17.29
CA ILE A 87 0.56 -7.93 16.63
C ILE A 87 1.48 -8.52 15.54
N PRO A 88 1.44 -8.02 14.29
CA PRO A 88 2.36 -8.44 13.24
C PRO A 88 3.74 -7.81 13.42
N ASP A 89 4.76 -8.41 12.82
CA ASP A 89 6.12 -7.86 12.79
C ASP A 89 6.22 -6.63 11.88
N ILE A 90 5.43 -6.64 10.80
CA ILE A 90 5.37 -5.56 9.80
C ILE A 90 3.93 -5.32 9.38
N ILE A 91 3.55 -4.06 9.29
CA ILE A 91 2.34 -3.60 8.59
C ILE A 91 2.78 -2.82 7.35
N GLU A 92 2.29 -3.23 6.19
CA GLU A 92 2.47 -2.51 4.93
C GLU A 92 1.17 -1.81 4.54
N ILE A 93 1.23 -0.50 4.26
CA ILE A 93 0.09 0.30 3.78
C ILE A 93 0.41 0.95 2.44
N HIS A 94 -0.62 1.11 1.61
CA HIS A 94 -0.50 1.64 0.25
C HIS A 94 -1.32 2.91 0.06
N ASN A 95 -0.70 3.97 -0.48
CA ASN A 95 -1.37 5.23 -0.86
C ASN A 95 -2.26 5.89 0.21
N ARG A 96 -2.10 5.53 1.47
CA ARG A 96 -2.93 6.08 2.56
C ARG A 96 -2.10 6.41 3.79
N PRO A 97 -1.19 7.42 3.68
CA PRO A 97 -0.29 7.78 4.79
C PRO A 97 -1.03 8.10 6.09
N ILE A 98 -2.23 8.68 6.00
CA ILE A 98 -3.04 9.05 7.17
C ILE A 98 -3.43 7.85 8.07
N TYR A 99 -3.39 6.61 7.57
CA TYR A 99 -3.70 5.42 8.36
C TYR A 99 -2.74 5.24 9.54
N VAL A 100 -1.52 5.73 9.41
CA VAL A 100 -0.49 5.63 10.46
C VAL A 100 -0.92 6.24 11.78
N ASN A 101 -1.75 7.27 11.78
CA ASN A 101 -2.22 7.93 13.00
C ASN A 101 -2.97 6.99 13.97
N ILE A 102 -3.54 5.91 13.44
CA ILE A 102 -4.20 4.87 14.25
C ILE A 102 -3.24 3.70 14.50
N LEU A 103 -2.46 3.31 13.48
CA LEU A 103 -1.66 2.10 13.49
C LEU A 103 -0.39 2.19 14.35
N THR A 104 0.14 3.39 14.61
CA THR A 104 1.28 3.60 15.53
C THR A 104 1.02 3.06 16.93
N LYS A 105 -0.25 2.94 17.35
CA LYS A 105 -0.65 2.37 18.64
C LYS A 105 -0.35 0.86 18.77
N LEU A 106 0.00 0.17 17.68
CA LEU A 106 0.34 -1.25 17.68
C LEU A 106 1.80 -1.53 18.06
N ASN A 107 2.64 -0.48 18.12
CA ASN A 107 4.08 -0.62 18.40
C ASN A 107 4.77 -1.68 17.52
N THR A 108 4.55 -1.62 16.22
CA THR A 108 5.14 -2.49 15.21
C THR A 108 5.78 -1.67 14.08
N LYS A 109 6.61 -2.31 13.25
CA LYS A 109 7.18 -1.66 12.06
C LYS A 109 6.09 -1.41 11.04
N ILE A 110 5.98 -0.16 10.57
CA ILE A 110 5.01 0.23 9.54
C ILE A 110 5.77 0.72 8.32
N VAL A 111 5.41 0.21 7.15
CA VAL A 111 5.97 0.57 5.84
C VAL A 111 4.88 1.20 4.99
N LEU A 112 5.20 2.29 4.31
CA LEU A 112 4.30 2.97 3.39
C LEU A 112 4.79 2.85 1.95
N TYR A 113 3.92 2.47 1.02
CA TYR A 113 4.20 2.45 -0.41
C TYR A 113 3.34 3.51 -1.13
N PHE A 114 4.00 4.46 -1.78
CA PHE A 114 3.36 5.44 -2.66
C PHE A 114 3.34 4.94 -4.11
N HIS A 115 2.14 4.78 -4.66
CA HIS A 115 1.93 4.47 -6.08
C HIS A 115 1.64 5.72 -6.91
N ASN A 116 1.20 6.80 -6.27
CA ASN A 116 0.81 8.06 -6.88
C ASN A 116 1.61 9.22 -6.27
N ASP A 117 1.30 10.44 -6.69
CA ASP A 117 1.96 11.64 -6.18
C ASP A 117 1.71 11.82 -4.66
N PRO A 118 2.77 11.78 -3.83
CA PRO A 118 2.63 11.89 -2.38
C PRO A 118 1.98 13.19 -1.90
N ILE A 119 2.23 14.32 -2.57
CA ILE A 119 1.72 15.62 -2.14
C ILE A 119 0.22 15.83 -2.40
N THR A 120 -0.42 14.92 -3.11
CA THR A 120 -1.88 14.96 -3.34
C THR A 120 -2.66 14.18 -2.29
N MET A 121 -2.00 13.42 -1.41
CA MET A 121 -2.64 12.50 -0.48
C MET A 121 -2.82 13.11 0.91
N SER A 122 -3.98 12.86 1.52
CA SER A 122 -4.23 13.24 2.91
C SER A 122 -3.21 12.58 3.85
N GLY A 123 -2.55 13.38 4.66
CA GLY A 123 -1.47 12.97 5.57
C GLY A 123 -0.07 13.10 4.96
N SER A 124 0.07 13.67 3.74
CA SER A 124 1.37 13.97 3.14
C SER A 124 1.38 15.23 2.25
N LYS A 125 0.33 16.05 2.30
CA LYS A 125 0.20 17.24 1.45
C LYS A 125 1.21 18.32 1.78
N ASN A 126 1.39 18.62 3.04
CA ASN A 126 2.29 19.67 3.51
C ASN A 126 3.60 19.11 4.09
N THR A 127 4.57 19.98 4.32
CA THR A 127 5.89 19.60 4.84
C THR A 127 5.83 19.00 6.24
N SER A 128 4.98 19.54 7.11
CA SER A 128 4.82 19.05 8.49
C SER A 128 4.28 17.62 8.51
N GLU A 129 3.27 17.32 7.68
CA GLU A 129 2.76 15.95 7.52
C GLU A 129 3.87 14.99 7.05
N ARG A 130 4.65 15.38 6.03
CA ARG A 130 5.72 14.52 5.51
C ARG A 130 6.86 14.30 6.51
N ILE A 131 7.22 15.33 7.30
CA ILE A 131 8.16 15.16 8.42
C ILE A 131 7.62 14.20 9.46
N HIS A 132 6.34 14.29 9.79
CA HIS A 132 5.69 13.32 10.69
C HIS A 132 5.81 11.89 10.14
N LEU A 133 5.56 11.67 8.83
CA LEU A 133 5.72 10.36 8.22
C LEU A 133 7.16 9.82 8.33
N LEU A 134 8.18 10.68 8.14
CA LEU A 134 9.59 10.30 8.32
C LEU A 134 9.90 9.84 9.74
N ASN A 135 9.20 10.37 10.73
CA ASN A 135 9.39 9.98 12.13
C ASN A 135 8.73 8.63 12.45
N VAL A 136 7.52 8.38 11.92
CA VAL A 136 6.70 7.24 12.33
C VAL A 136 6.85 5.99 11.47
N PHE A 137 7.17 6.14 10.17
CA PHE A 137 7.39 4.99 9.29
C PHE A 137 8.81 4.42 9.43
N SER A 138 8.90 3.10 9.38
CA SER A 138 10.19 2.40 9.30
C SER A 138 10.83 2.56 7.93
N LYS A 139 10.02 2.48 6.88
CA LYS A 139 10.40 2.72 5.48
C LYS A 139 9.25 3.39 4.73
N ILE A 140 9.60 4.26 3.78
CA ILE A 140 8.67 4.86 2.81
C ILE A 140 9.18 4.51 1.43
N ILE A 141 8.36 3.83 0.66
CA ILE A 141 8.70 3.30 -0.66
C ILE A 141 7.98 4.11 -1.74
N PHE A 142 8.68 4.44 -2.79
CA PHE A 142 8.17 5.17 -3.95
C PHE A 142 8.31 4.30 -5.20
N ASN A 143 7.35 4.39 -6.11
CA ASN A 143 7.40 3.70 -7.40
C ASN A 143 8.38 4.33 -8.41
N SER A 144 8.88 5.53 -8.15
CA SER A 144 9.78 6.27 -9.04
C SER A 144 10.61 7.33 -8.30
N GLU A 145 11.72 7.74 -8.89
CA GLU A 145 12.50 8.88 -8.41
C GLU A 145 11.69 10.18 -8.43
N TRP A 146 10.78 10.33 -9.39
CA TRP A 146 9.91 11.48 -9.46
C TRP A 146 9.01 11.57 -8.20
N SER A 147 8.34 10.49 -7.83
CA SER A 147 7.47 10.51 -6.63
C SER A 147 8.27 10.72 -5.34
N LYS A 148 9.50 10.19 -5.24
CA LYS A 148 10.41 10.51 -4.15
C LYS A 148 10.76 11.99 -4.12
N LYS A 149 11.07 12.62 -5.26
CA LYS A 149 11.33 14.07 -5.36
C LYS A 149 10.09 14.89 -4.96
N GLN A 150 8.89 14.48 -5.35
CA GLN A 150 7.65 15.16 -4.91
C GLN A 150 7.48 15.10 -3.39
N PHE A 151 7.73 13.96 -2.78
CA PHE A 151 7.70 13.82 -1.32
C PHE A 151 8.70 14.75 -0.61
N LEU A 152 9.88 14.91 -1.18
CA LEU A 152 10.96 15.74 -0.63
C LEU A 152 10.80 17.25 -0.92
N LYS A 153 9.88 17.63 -1.81
CA LYS A 153 9.67 19.02 -2.20
C LYS A 153 9.46 19.92 -0.97
N ASN A 154 10.23 20.99 -0.89
CA ASN A 154 10.22 21.95 0.22
C ASN A 154 10.61 21.39 1.60
N LEU A 155 11.20 20.20 1.67
CA LEU A 155 11.84 19.69 2.86
C LEU A 155 13.32 20.12 2.90
N SER A 156 13.91 20.19 4.09
CA SER A 156 15.34 20.43 4.25
C SER A 156 16.16 19.32 3.56
N SER A 157 17.31 19.68 2.99
CA SER A 157 18.25 18.74 2.36
C SER A 157 18.73 17.62 3.32
N PHE A 158 18.64 17.85 4.62
CA PHE A 158 18.89 16.84 5.66
C PHE A 158 18.09 15.55 5.43
N TYR A 159 16.84 15.68 5.00
CA TYR A 159 15.97 14.51 4.79
C TYR A 159 16.27 13.72 3.51
N TYR A 160 17.02 14.31 2.56
CA TYR A 160 17.30 13.68 1.26
C TYR A 160 18.16 12.43 1.37
N LYS A 161 18.99 12.34 2.40
CA LYS A 161 19.87 11.20 2.69
C LYS A 161 19.24 10.17 3.63
N SER A 162 17.95 10.30 3.95
CA SER A 162 17.29 9.37 4.86
C SER A 162 17.24 7.96 4.26
N GLU A 163 17.82 7.01 4.97
CA GLU A 163 17.78 5.57 4.61
C GLU A 163 16.37 4.98 4.65
N LYS A 164 15.39 5.73 5.17
CA LYS A 164 13.98 5.32 5.17
C LYS A 164 13.33 5.46 3.80
N LEU A 165 13.88 6.29 2.90
CA LEU A 165 13.32 6.62 1.60
C LEU A 165 13.90 5.73 0.51
N ILE A 166 13.09 4.80 0.00
CA ILE A 166 13.51 3.78 -0.97
C ILE A 166 12.69 3.93 -2.24
N VAL A 167 13.34 3.80 -3.40
CA VAL A 167 12.66 3.69 -4.68
C VAL A 167 12.66 2.23 -5.12
N ILE A 168 11.47 1.65 -5.30
CA ILE A 168 11.27 0.32 -5.87
C ILE A 168 10.33 0.47 -7.06
N ARG A 169 10.88 0.35 -8.27
CA ARG A 169 10.10 0.44 -9.51
C ARG A 169 9.16 -0.75 -9.64
N GLN A 170 7.96 -0.47 -10.11
CA GLN A 170 7.01 -1.54 -10.41
C GLN A 170 7.49 -2.34 -11.63
N SER A 171 7.33 -3.65 -11.55
CA SER A 171 7.61 -4.57 -12.65
C SER A 171 6.35 -5.32 -13.05
N ILE A 172 6.32 -5.77 -14.29
CA ILE A 172 5.27 -6.64 -14.83
C ILE A 172 5.91 -7.94 -15.32
N ASN A 173 5.09 -8.99 -15.36
CA ASN A 173 5.54 -10.25 -15.95
C ASN A 173 5.87 -10.08 -17.43
N LYS A 174 6.98 -10.68 -17.86
CA LYS A 174 7.33 -10.73 -19.27
C LYS A 174 6.27 -11.54 -20.02
N THR A 175 5.53 -10.88 -20.91
CA THR A 175 4.61 -11.55 -21.84
C THR A 175 5.35 -11.91 -23.14
N LYS A 176 5.02 -13.07 -23.72
CA LYS A 176 5.46 -13.37 -25.09
C LYS A 176 4.76 -12.40 -26.05
N ILE A 177 5.52 -11.56 -26.72
CA ILE A 177 5.00 -10.63 -27.71
C ILE A 177 5.08 -11.32 -29.05
N ASN A 178 3.94 -11.60 -29.69
CA ASN A 178 3.89 -11.99 -31.10
C ASN A 178 3.96 -10.73 -31.97
N PHE A 179 5.06 -10.54 -32.65
CA PHE A 179 5.25 -9.42 -33.59
C PHE A 179 4.63 -9.74 -34.97
N SER A 180 3.42 -10.26 -35.04
CA SER A 180 2.70 -10.40 -36.29
C SER A 180 2.03 -9.07 -36.64
N GLN A 181 2.43 -8.47 -37.74
CA GLN A 181 1.86 -7.26 -38.37
C GLN A 181 1.75 -6.00 -37.47
N LYS A 182 2.72 -5.11 -37.64
CA LYS A 182 2.63 -3.75 -37.08
C LYS A 182 1.62 -2.94 -37.89
N GLN A 183 0.59 -2.44 -37.20
CA GLN A 183 -0.35 -1.42 -37.74
C GLN A 183 0.13 -0.04 -37.33
N LYS A 184 -0.09 0.98 -38.18
CA LYS A 184 0.16 2.39 -37.83
C LYS A 184 -0.99 2.92 -36.95
N ILE A 185 -1.01 2.52 -35.69
CA ILE A 185 -2.03 2.89 -34.71
C ILE A 185 -1.38 3.63 -33.54
N ILE A 186 -1.91 4.77 -33.16
CA ILE A 186 -1.58 5.44 -31.91
C ILE A 186 -2.59 4.95 -30.87
N THR A 187 -2.11 4.22 -29.85
CA THR A 187 -2.97 3.71 -28.77
C THR A 187 -2.71 4.49 -27.50
N PHE A 188 -3.77 5.05 -26.91
CA PHE A 188 -3.75 5.58 -25.55
C PHE A 188 -4.32 4.53 -24.59
N VAL A 189 -3.57 4.20 -23.56
CA VAL A 189 -4.01 3.29 -22.50
C VAL A 189 -4.03 4.08 -21.20
N GLY A 190 -5.22 4.39 -20.70
CA GLY A 190 -5.39 5.16 -19.47
C GLY A 190 -6.83 5.08 -18.97
N LYS A 191 -7.04 5.63 -17.77
CA LYS A 191 -8.37 5.83 -17.21
C LYS A 191 -8.80 7.27 -17.54
N LEU A 192 -9.93 7.41 -18.19
CA LEU A 192 -10.62 8.69 -18.38
C LEU A 192 -11.30 9.11 -17.08
#